data_267b4275f388844a273b30eb9df969c6
#
_entry.id   267b4275f388844a273b30eb9df969c6
#
_cell.length_a   1.000
_cell.length_b   1.000
_cell.length_c   1.000
_cell.angle_alpha   90.00
_cell.angle_beta   90.00
_cell.angle_gamma   90.00
#
_symmetry.space_group_name_H-M   'P 1'
#
loop_
_entity.id
_entity.type
_entity.pdbx_description
1 polymer ?
#
loop_
_entity_poly.entity_id
_entity_poly.type
_entity_poly.pdbx_seq_one_letter_code
_entity_poly.pdbx_strand_id
1 'polypeptide(L)'
;MAIPIRNQQPLMNNKSDLIGVVLCGGESKRMGNDKGLLQLNGKTWSEHIAEKIKTQNIPVVISINEKQLEAYSKVFKKEELIIDQLPMHGPLNGLLTVHQQFPSKNILLMACDLIDMVPPVLEELITTYEKNEADYFAYEENNFFQPLCAIYTSGALKTLLERLNNGSLANYSFQYILNNSKTYHLHTSSFQAFTNYNALENHIPGKKSD
;
A
#
# COMPACT_ATOMS: atom_id res chain seq x y z
N MET A 1 27.88 -40.08 17.17
CA MET A 1 27.33 -38.90 17.85
C MET A 1 26.54 -38.10 16.84
N ALA A 2 25.21 -38.20 16.82
CA ALA A 2 24.37 -37.51 15.87
C ALA A 2 24.08 -36.10 16.40
N ILE A 3 24.38 -35.09 15.61
CA ILE A 3 24.06 -33.68 15.90
C ILE A 3 22.54 -33.53 15.79
N PRO A 4 21.82 -33.03 16.80
CA PRO A 4 20.39 -32.82 16.68
C PRO A 4 20.12 -31.71 15.64
N ILE A 5 19.32 -32.03 14.64
CA ILE A 5 18.75 -31.08 13.69
C ILE A 5 17.88 -30.13 14.51
N ARG A 6 18.34 -28.89 14.69
CA ARG A 6 17.47 -27.81 15.22
C ARG A 6 16.28 -27.67 14.28
N ASN A 7 15.10 -28.04 14.78
CA ASN A 7 13.83 -27.59 14.18
C ASN A 7 13.85 -26.07 14.17
N GLN A 8 14.22 -25.48 13.04
CA GLN A 8 13.93 -24.08 12.78
C GLN A 8 12.42 -24.01 12.59
N GLN A 9 11.71 -23.56 13.61
CA GLN A 9 10.33 -23.07 13.40
C GLN A 9 10.41 -22.02 12.29
N PRO A 10 9.52 -22.09 11.29
CA PRO A 10 9.46 -21.04 10.27
C PRO A 10 9.32 -19.70 10.97
N LEU A 11 10.12 -18.71 10.55
CA LEU A 11 10.02 -17.33 11.02
C LEU A 11 8.63 -16.84 10.59
N MET A 12 7.66 -16.91 11.51
CA MET A 12 6.32 -16.36 11.27
C MET A 12 6.48 -14.85 11.11
N ASN A 13 5.89 -14.31 10.04
CA ASN A 13 5.77 -12.87 9.87
C ASN A 13 5.10 -12.27 11.10
N ASN A 14 5.53 -11.06 11.50
CA ASN A 14 4.98 -10.41 12.66
C ASN A 14 4.36 -9.07 12.24
N LYS A 15 3.16 -8.79 12.72
CA LYS A 15 2.48 -7.52 12.51
C LYS A 15 3.31 -6.31 12.96
N SER A 16 4.14 -6.46 14.00
CA SER A 16 5.06 -5.41 14.46
C SER A 16 6.13 -5.03 13.42
N ASP A 17 6.34 -5.86 12.40
CA ASP A 17 7.27 -5.60 11.30
C ASP A 17 6.64 -4.81 10.17
N LEU A 18 5.32 -4.57 10.23
CA LEU A 18 4.60 -3.76 9.24
C LEU A 18 4.76 -2.27 9.50
N ILE A 19 4.84 -1.52 8.40
CA ILE A 19 4.55 -0.09 8.31
C ILE A 19 3.45 0.11 7.26
N GLY A 20 2.45 0.90 7.59
CA GLY A 20 1.39 1.29 6.65
C GLY A 20 1.85 2.47 5.78
N VAL A 21 1.54 2.40 4.50
CA VAL A 21 1.82 3.46 3.54
C VAL A 21 0.53 3.86 2.86
N VAL A 22 0.11 5.10 3.06
CA VAL A 22 -0.96 5.71 2.25
C VAL A 22 -0.31 6.35 1.03
N LEU A 23 -0.60 5.79 -0.14
CA LEU A 23 -0.05 6.27 -1.40
C LEU A 23 -0.94 7.38 -1.96
N CYS A 24 -0.44 8.62 -1.91
CA CYS A 24 -1.11 9.82 -2.42
C CYS A 24 -0.41 10.40 -3.66
N GLY A 25 0.81 9.94 -3.94
CA GLY A 25 1.57 10.31 -5.13
C GLY A 25 0.90 9.80 -6.39
N GLY A 26 0.84 10.66 -7.40
CA GLY A 26 0.30 10.37 -8.73
C GLY A 26 -0.09 11.67 -9.42
N GLU A 27 0.21 11.80 -10.72
CA GLU A 27 -0.29 12.93 -11.50
C GLU A 27 -1.78 12.71 -11.77
N SER A 28 -2.66 13.23 -10.90
CA SER A 28 -4.10 13.32 -11.15
C SER A 28 -4.38 14.37 -12.25
N LYS A 29 -3.85 14.13 -13.46
CA LYS A 29 -3.94 15.05 -14.63
C LYS A 29 -5.38 15.35 -15.05
N ARG A 30 -6.34 14.52 -14.63
CA ARG A 30 -7.73 14.60 -15.14
C ARG A 30 -8.67 15.48 -14.30
N MET A 31 -8.31 15.89 -13.08
CA MET A 31 -9.26 16.54 -12.16
C MET A 31 -8.77 17.86 -11.54
N GLY A 32 -7.53 18.29 -11.77
CA GLY A 32 -7.03 19.54 -11.18
C GLY A 32 -6.90 19.55 -9.64
N ASN A 33 -7.48 18.56 -8.95
CA ASN A 33 -7.46 18.43 -7.49
C ASN A 33 -6.76 17.13 -7.08
N ASP A 34 -6.01 17.21 -5.99
CA ASP A 34 -5.37 16.07 -5.34
C ASP A 34 -6.43 15.21 -4.65
N LYS A 35 -6.56 13.94 -5.08
CA LYS A 35 -7.56 13.01 -4.54
C LYS A 35 -7.40 12.80 -3.04
N GLY A 36 -6.16 12.65 -2.57
CA GLY A 36 -5.89 12.40 -1.16
C GLY A 36 -6.32 13.54 -0.25
N LEU A 37 -6.51 14.76 -0.79
CA LEU A 37 -6.99 15.95 -0.05
C LEU A 37 -8.50 16.20 -0.21
N LEU A 38 -9.23 15.37 -0.99
CA LEU A 38 -10.68 15.46 -1.05
C LEU A 38 -11.29 15.20 0.32
N GLN A 39 -12.34 15.98 0.66
CA GLN A 39 -12.97 15.94 1.97
C GLN A 39 -14.14 14.95 2.01
N LEU A 40 -14.19 14.15 3.07
CA LEU A 40 -15.31 13.30 3.43
C LEU A 40 -15.54 13.38 4.94
N ASN A 41 -16.72 13.77 5.37
CA ASN A 41 -17.09 13.88 6.80
C ASN A 41 -16.06 14.65 7.65
N GLY A 42 -15.52 15.77 7.13
CA GLY A 42 -14.60 16.66 7.86
C GLY A 42 -13.14 16.20 7.91
N LYS A 43 -12.79 15.12 7.21
CA LYS A 43 -11.40 14.62 7.06
C LYS A 43 -11.07 14.43 5.59
N THR A 44 -9.79 14.49 5.26
CA THR A 44 -9.30 14.14 3.92
C THR A 44 -9.37 12.63 3.68
N TRP A 45 -9.43 12.21 2.42
CA TRP A 45 -9.39 10.79 2.07
C TRP A 45 -8.12 10.11 2.59
N SER A 46 -6.97 10.79 2.50
CA SER A 46 -5.72 10.28 3.04
C SER A 46 -5.76 10.08 4.57
N GLU A 47 -6.44 10.98 5.32
CA GLU A 47 -6.67 10.79 6.76
C GLU A 47 -7.55 9.56 7.03
N HIS A 48 -8.63 9.39 6.27
CA HIS A 48 -9.51 8.23 6.41
C HIS A 48 -8.75 6.89 6.22
N ILE A 49 -7.90 6.81 5.19
CA ILE A 49 -7.10 5.60 4.95
C ILE A 49 -6.06 5.42 6.05
N ALA A 50 -5.36 6.49 6.44
CA ALA A 50 -4.37 6.43 7.53
C ALA A 50 -5.01 5.93 8.84
N GLU A 51 -6.21 6.41 9.18
CA GLU A 51 -6.93 5.95 10.37
C GLU A 51 -7.31 4.47 10.28
N LYS A 52 -7.80 4.00 9.13
CA LYS A 52 -8.12 2.57 8.93
C LYS A 52 -6.91 1.67 9.18
N ILE A 53 -5.72 2.07 8.74
CA ILE A 53 -4.48 1.33 9.03
C ILE A 53 -4.11 1.46 10.51
N LYS A 54 -4.20 2.67 11.10
CA LYS A 54 -3.89 2.91 12.52
C LYS A 54 -4.77 2.09 13.47
N THR A 55 -6.05 1.81 13.10
CA THR A 55 -6.92 0.92 13.90
C THR A 55 -6.40 -0.51 13.99
N GLN A 56 -5.53 -0.90 13.07
CA GLN A 56 -4.83 -2.18 13.11
C GLN A 56 -3.54 -2.15 13.97
N ASN A 57 -3.28 -1.07 14.73
CA ASN A 57 -2.05 -0.86 15.50
C ASN A 57 -0.77 -0.90 14.63
N ILE A 58 -0.85 -0.44 13.39
CA ILE A 58 0.28 -0.32 12.46
C ILE A 58 0.65 1.16 12.33
N PRO A 59 1.94 1.55 12.51
CA PRO A 59 2.39 2.92 12.25
C PRO A 59 2.23 3.26 10.78
N VAL A 60 1.92 4.55 10.47
CA VAL A 60 1.55 4.96 9.11
C VAL A 60 2.43 6.13 8.65
N VAL A 61 2.83 6.08 7.39
CA VAL A 61 3.41 7.21 6.66
C VAL A 61 2.62 7.47 5.38
N ILE A 62 2.74 8.70 4.88
CA ILE A 62 2.02 9.19 3.69
C ILE A 62 3.05 9.44 2.59
N SER A 63 2.97 8.69 1.49
CA SER A 63 3.84 8.88 0.33
C SER A 63 3.22 9.93 -0.60
N ILE A 64 3.97 10.97 -0.88
CA ILE A 64 3.59 12.14 -1.69
C ILE A 64 4.68 12.48 -2.70
N ASN A 65 4.35 13.24 -3.73
CA ASN A 65 5.37 13.89 -4.55
C ASN A 65 5.75 15.27 -3.99
N GLU A 66 6.85 15.84 -4.45
CA GLU A 66 7.38 17.13 -3.97
C GLU A 66 6.36 18.28 -4.08
N LYS A 67 5.57 18.31 -5.17
CA LYS A 67 4.55 19.36 -5.40
C LYS A 67 3.40 19.33 -4.40
N GLN A 68 3.18 18.21 -3.74
CA GLN A 68 2.13 18.00 -2.75
C GLN A 68 2.56 18.44 -1.34
N LEU A 69 3.86 18.62 -1.09
CA LEU A 69 4.41 18.82 0.27
C LEU A 69 3.73 19.95 1.03
N GLU A 70 3.55 21.12 0.41
CA GLU A 70 2.92 22.28 1.09
C GLU A 70 1.48 21.98 1.54
N ALA A 71 0.70 21.33 0.67
CA ALA A 71 -0.69 21.03 0.96
C ALA A 71 -0.84 19.95 2.04
N TYR A 72 -0.03 18.88 1.96
CA TYR A 72 -0.08 17.79 2.95
C TYR A 72 0.51 18.18 4.31
N SER A 73 1.45 19.13 4.37
CA SER A 73 1.98 19.64 5.64
C SER A 73 0.95 20.41 6.47
N LYS A 74 -0.21 20.76 5.89
CA LYS A 74 -1.36 21.35 6.61
C LYS A 74 -2.24 20.30 7.29
N VAL A 75 -2.09 19.02 6.90
CA VAL A 75 -2.92 17.88 7.33
C VAL A 75 -2.12 16.91 8.20
N PHE A 76 -0.88 16.63 7.82
CA PHE A 76 -0.01 15.66 8.46
C PHE A 76 1.24 16.32 9.03
N LYS A 77 1.84 15.69 10.04
CA LYS A 77 3.14 16.11 10.56
C LYS A 77 4.24 15.78 9.56
N LYS A 78 5.31 16.56 9.58
CA LYS A 78 6.43 16.41 8.64
C LYS A 78 7.06 15.02 8.69
N GLU A 79 7.17 14.44 9.88
CA GLU A 79 7.72 13.10 10.08
C GLU A 79 6.86 11.95 9.54
N GLU A 80 5.57 12.22 9.26
CA GLU A 80 4.67 11.26 8.62
C GLU A 80 4.75 11.32 7.07
N LEU A 81 5.36 12.37 6.49
CA LEU A 81 5.41 12.59 5.05
C LEU A 81 6.70 12.05 4.43
N ILE A 82 6.55 11.21 3.42
CA ILE A 82 7.66 10.66 2.64
C ILE A 82 7.51 11.17 1.20
N ILE A 83 8.52 11.91 0.73
CA ILE A 83 8.54 12.48 -0.63
C ILE A 83 9.18 11.48 -1.58
N ASP A 84 8.51 11.19 -2.70
CA ASP A 84 9.01 10.33 -3.77
C ASP A 84 10.36 10.81 -4.29
N GLN A 85 11.39 9.95 -4.31
CA GLN A 85 12.77 10.33 -4.60
C GLN A 85 13.39 9.61 -5.80
N LEU A 86 12.75 8.54 -6.30
CA LEU A 86 13.32 7.76 -7.39
C LEU A 86 13.06 8.42 -8.76
N PRO A 87 13.97 8.28 -9.72
CA PRO A 87 13.84 8.89 -11.05
C PRO A 87 12.86 8.09 -11.93
N MET A 88 11.66 7.85 -11.42
CA MET A 88 10.61 7.11 -12.11
C MET A 88 9.23 7.68 -11.77
N HIS A 89 8.26 7.45 -12.65
CA HIS A 89 6.88 7.84 -12.42
C HIS A 89 6.03 6.65 -11.93
N GLY A 90 4.93 6.96 -11.26
CA GLY A 90 3.93 5.99 -10.84
C GLY A 90 4.10 5.47 -9.41
N PRO A 91 3.17 4.60 -8.99
CA PRO A 91 3.02 4.22 -7.59
C PRO A 91 4.20 3.40 -7.04
N LEU A 92 4.98 2.75 -7.91
CA LEU A 92 6.16 1.99 -7.50
C LEU A 92 7.26 2.91 -6.94
N ASN A 93 7.34 4.18 -7.38
CA ASN A 93 8.25 5.18 -6.81
C ASN A 93 8.00 5.35 -5.31
N GLY A 94 6.76 5.67 -4.93
CA GLY A 94 6.39 5.86 -3.53
C GLY A 94 6.70 4.63 -2.68
N LEU A 95 6.31 3.44 -3.15
CA LEU A 95 6.57 2.18 -2.45
C LEU A 95 8.07 1.96 -2.19
N LEU A 96 8.91 2.09 -3.23
CA LEU A 96 10.35 1.86 -3.10
C LEU A 96 11.07 2.98 -2.35
N THR A 97 10.59 4.22 -2.44
CA THR A 97 11.12 5.34 -1.63
C THR A 97 10.89 5.10 -0.14
N VAL A 98 9.69 4.65 0.24
CA VAL A 98 9.41 4.28 1.64
C VAL A 98 10.28 3.10 2.08
N HIS A 99 10.47 2.09 1.23
CA HIS A 99 11.36 0.98 1.55
C HIS A 99 12.81 1.42 1.76
N GLN A 100 13.32 2.40 1.00
CA GLN A 100 14.67 2.94 1.23
C GLN A 100 14.81 3.59 2.62
N GLN A 101 13.77 4.22 3.14
CA GLN A 101 13.78 4.83 4.48
C GLN A 101 13.55 3.80 5.61
N PHE A 102 12.81 2.73 5.33
CA PHE A 102 12.46 1.67 6.28
C PHE A 102 12.84 0.28 5.73
N PRO A 103 14.13 -0.01 5.48
CA PRO A 103 14.57 -1.18 4.72
C PRO A 103 14.27 -2.53 5.41
N SER A 104 14.07 -2.53 6.72
CA SER A 104 13.73 -3.73 7.50
C SER A 104 12.22 -3.94 7.67
N LYS A 105 11.38 -2.98 7.27
CA LYS A 105 9.93 -3.06 7.43
C LYS A 105 9.26 -3.68 6.21
N ASN A 106 8.30 -4.56 6.46
CA ASN A 106 7.32 -4.97 5.46
C ASN A 106 6.28 -3.85 5.31
N ILE A 107 5.78 -3.63 4.11
CA ILE A 107 4.89 -2.49 3.80
C ILE A 107 3.47 -2.99 3.55
N LEU A 108 2.51 -2.49 4.33
CA LEU A 108 1.09 -2.52 4.00
C LEU A 108 0.78 -1.26 3.16
N LEU A 109 0.67 -1.43 1.85
CA LEU A 109 0.37 -0.35 0.92
C LEU A 109 -1.13 -0.18 0.73
N MET A 110 -1.63 1.05 0.83
CA MET A 110 -3.00 1.41 0.48
C MET A 110 -3.03 2.70 -0.33
N ALA A 111 -3.83 2.73 -1.40
CA ALA A 111 -4.11 3.98 -2.11
C ALA A 111 -5.07 4.86 -1.31
N CYS A 112 -4.91 6.19 -1.43
CA CYS A 112 -5.72 7.17 -0.71
C CYS A 112 -7.21 7.20 -1.13
N ASP A 113 -7.55 6.61 -2.29
CA ASP A 113 -8.90 6.56 -2.84
C ASP A 113 -9.69 5.26 -2.53
N LEU A 114 -9.13 4.35 -1.74
CA LEU A 114 -9.82 3.15 -1.25
C LEU A 114 -10.72 3.46 -0.02
N ILE A 115 -11.55 4.50 -0.14
CA ILE A 115 -12.35 5.02 0.98
C ILE A 115 -13.41 4.04 1.49
N ASP A 116 -13.87 3.11 0.65
CA ASP A 116 -14.84 2.05 1.02
C ASP A 116 -14.18 0.83 1.68
N MET A 117 -12.86 0.85 1.86
CA MET A 117 -12.15 -0.22 2.55
C MET A 117 -12.75 -0.47 3.93
N VAL A 118 -13.07 -1.73 4.22
CA VAL A 118 -13.67 -2.15 5.49
C VAL A 118 -12.68 -2.92 6.37
N PRO A 119 -12.78 -2.80 7.71
CA PRO A 119 -11.84 -3.43 8.63
C PRO A 119 -11.64 -4.94 8.41
N PRO A 120 -12.67 -5.77 8.18
CA PRO A 120 -12.49 -7.20 8.00
C PRO A 120 -11.55 -7.57 6.84
N VAL A 121 -11.55 -6.80 5.75
CA VAL A 121 -10.65 -7.02 4.60
C VAL A 121 -9.19 -6.77 5.00
N LEU A 122 -8.92 -5.70 5.76
CA LEU A 122 -7.57 -5.44 6.26
C LEU A 122 -7.12 -6.48 7.29
N GLU A 123 -7.99 -6.89 8.18
CA GLU A 123 -7.73 -7.91 9.20
C GLU A 123 -7.40 -9.26 8.55
N GLU A 124 -8.14 -9.65 7.52
CA GLU A 124 -7.87 -10.87 6.74
C GLU A 124 -6.50 -10.82 6.06
N LEU A 125 -6.18 -9.71 5.39
CA LEU A 125 -4.88 -9.50 4.73
C LEU A 125 -3.72 -9.63 5.73
N ILE A 126 -3.83 -8.96 6.88
CA ILE A 126 -2.81 -8.98 7.93
C ILE A 126 -2.68 -10.38 8.55
N THR A 127 -3.82 -11.01 8.87
CA THR A 127 -3.82 -12.37 9.45
C THR A 127 -3.23 -13.39 8.47
N THR A 128 -3.51 -13.25 7.18
CA THR A 128 -2.94 -14.11 6.14
C THR A 128 -1.42 -13.92 6.04
N TYR A 129 -0.96 -12.67 6.08
CA TYR A 129 0.46 -12.35 6.11
C TYR A 129 1.17 -12.97 7.33
N GLU A 130 0.58 -12.90 8.53
CA GLU A 130 1.19 -13.46 9.75
C GLU A 130 1.32 -14.99 9.72
N LYS A 131 0.43 -15.68 8.99
CA LYS A 131 0.34 -17.15 8.96
C LYS A 131 1.05 -17.83 7.79
N ASN A 132 1.46 -17.07 6.78
CA ASN A 132 1.98 -17.63 5.54
C ASN A 132 3.30 -16.98 5.13
N GLU A 133 4.05 -17.67 4.26
CA GLU A 133 5.29 -17.19 3.67
C GLU A 133 5.10 -16.92 2.19
N ALA A 134 5.27 -15.64 1.79
CA ALA A 134 5.29 -15.19 0.41
C ALA A 134 6.11 -13.90 0.30
N ASP A 135 6.44 -13.50 -0.92
CA ASP A 135 7.06 -12.21 -1.20
C ASP A 135 6.04 -11.08 -1.12
N TYR A 136 4.81 -11.36 -1.56
CA TYR A 136 3.69 -10.42 -1.61
C TYR A 136 2.40 -11.11 -1.18
N PHE A 137 1.48 -10.30 -0.62
CA PHE A 137 0.13 -10.74 -0.25
C PHE A 137 -0.85 -9.75 -0.86
N ALA A 138 -1.71 -10.20 -1.76
CA ALA A 138 -2.66 -9.33 -2.44
C ALA A 138 -3.97 -10.04 -2.73
N TYR A 139 -5.06 -9.28 -2.69
CA TYR A 139 -6.35 -9.75 -3.19
C TYR A 139 -6.32 -9.88 -4.70
N GLU A 140 -7.03 -10.89 -5.22
CA GLU A 140 -7.15 -11.15 -6.64
C GLU A 140 -8.62 -11.34 -7.02
N GLU A 141 -9.03 -10.69 -8.09
CA GLU A 141 -10.34 -10.87 -8.74
C GLU A 141 -10.17 -10.99 -10.26
N ASN A 142 -10.75 -12.03 -10.84
CA ASN A 142 -10.73 -12.25 -12.30
C ASN A 142 -9.32 -12.20 -12.91
N ASN A 143 -8.34 -12.78 -12.25
CA ASN A 143 -6.90 -12.74 -12.58
C ASN A 143 -6.27 -11.34 -12.52
N PHE A 144 -6.87 -10.41 -11.79
CA PHE A 144 -6.32 -9.09 -11.52
C PHE A 144 -6.08 -8.89 -10.03
N PHE A 145 -4.84 -8.60 -9.68
CA PHE A 145 -4.50 -8.25 -8.31
C PHE A 145 -4.99 -6.85 -7.93
N GLN A 146 -5.21 -6.65 -6.63
CA GLN A 146 -5.47 -5.35 -6.00
C GLN A 146 -4.15 -4.81 -5.37
N PRO A 147 -3.20 -4.35 -6.16
CA PRO A 147 -1.84 -4.07 -5.71
C PRO A 147 -1.76 -2.85 -4.79
N LEU A 148 -2.77 -2.00 -4.82
CA LEU A 148 -2.86 -0.80 -3.98
C LEU A 148 -3.63 -1.06 -2.67
N CYS A 149 -3.89 -2.34 -2.33
CA CYS A 149 -4.23 -2.83 -1.01
C CYS A 149 -3.52 -4.19 -0.84
N ALA A 150 -2.23 -4.16 -0.52
CA ALA A 150 -1.39 -5.35 -0.52
C ALA A 150 -0.25 -5.22 0.49
N ILE A 151 0.32 -6.36 0.91
CA ILE A 151 1.54 -6.37 1.72
C ILE A 151 2.73 -6.80 0.86
N TYR A 152 3.80 -6.03 0.96
CA TYR A 152 5.07 -6.19 0.28
C TYR A 152 6.16 -6.46 1.30
N THR A 153 6.82 -7.63 1.25
CA THR A 153 7.86 -7.95 2.22
C THR A 153 9.15 -7.18 1.96
N SER A 154 9.89 -6.88 2.99
CA SER A 154 11.16 -6.15 2.92
C SER A 154 12.19 -6.85 2.04
N GLY A 155 12.23 -8.19 2.07
CA GLY A 155 13.10 -8.99 1.21
C GLY A 155 12.76 -8.86 -0.27
N ALA A 156 11.47 -8.92 -0.61
CA ALA A 156 11.00 -8.74 -1.98
C ALA A 156 11.23 -7.29 -2.49
N LEU A 157 10.98 -6.30 -1.64
CA LEU A 157 11.22 -4.89 -1.96
C LEU A 157 12.71 -4.59 -2.16
N LYS A 158 13.60 -5.17 -1.35
CA LYS A 158 15.04 -5.11 -1.55
C LYS A 158 15.43 -5.65 -2.94
N THR A 159 14.92 -6.82 -3.30
CA THR A 159 15.16 -7.42 -4.62
C THR A 159 14.64 -6.54 -5.76
N LEU A 160 13.46 -5.94 -5.62
CA LEU A 160 12.93 -5.00 -6.62
C LEU A 160 13.80 -3.76 -6.76
N LEU A 161 14.25 -3.19 -5.65
CA LEU A 161 15.13 -2.00 -5.66
C LEU A 161 16.49 -2.32 -6.29
N GLU A 162 17.07 -3.48 -6.01
CA GLU A 162 18.30 -3.94 -6.64
C GLU A 162 18.13 -4.09 -8.16
N ARG A 163 17.02 -4.68 -8.62
CA ARG A 163 16.70 -4.82 -10.05
C ARG A 163 16.48 -3.47 -10.73
N LEU A 164 15.84 -2.52 -10.03
CA LEU A 164 15.69 -1.15 -10.52
C LEU A 164 17.07 -0.49 -10.72
N ASN A 165 17.93 -0.54 -9.69
CA ASN A 165 19.23 0.12 -9.68
C ASN A 165 20.21 -0.44 -10.73
N ASN A 166 20.14 -1.73 -11.03
CA ASN A 166 21.00 -2.37 -12.03
C ASN A 166 20.37 -2.45 -13.43
N GLY A 167 19.16 -1.86 -13.61
CA GLY A 167 18.48 -1.81 -14.91
C GLY A 167 17.87 -3.14 -15.37
N SER A 168 17.76 -4.15 -14.49
CA SER A 168 17.23 -5.47 -14.84
C SER A 168 15.73 -5.63 -14.53
N LEU A 169 15.05 -4.60 -14.01
CA LEU A 169 13.62 -4.61 -13.80
C LEU A 169 12.89 -4.45 -15.15
N ALA A 170 12.37 -5.54 -15.68
CA ALA A 170 11.78 -5.61 -17.00
C ALA A 170 10.47 -4.80 -17.15
N ASN A 171 9.72 -4.64 -16.06
CA ASN A 171 8.43 -3.93 -16.07
C ASN A 171 8.14 -3.33 -14.70
N TYR A 172 7.65 -2.09 -14.66
CA TYR A 172 7.30 -1.34 -13.44
C TYR A 172 5.84 -1.51 -13.01
N SER A 173 5.04 -2.29 -13.77
CA SER A 173 3.65 -2.56 -13.42
C SER A 173 3.56 -3.48 -12.20
N PHE A 174 2.77 -3.10 -11.21
CA PHE A 174 2.46 -3.95 -10.07
C PHE A 174 1.84 -5.30 -10.49
N GLN A 175 0.95 -5.30 -11.50
CA GLN A 175 0.36 -6.53 -12.01
C GLN A 175 1.46 -7.48 -12.52
N TYR A 176 2.43 -6.96 -13.27
CA TYR A 176 3.55 -7.76 -13.75
C TYR A 176 4.39 -8.30 -12.59
N ILE A 177 4.72 -7.46 -11.61
CA ILE A 177 5.51 -7.85 -10.43
C ILE A 177 4.82 -8.96 -9.66
N LEU A 178 3.54 -8.79 -9.31
CA LEU A 178 2.78 -9.77 -8.54
C LEU A 178 2.58 -11.08 -9.30
N ASN A 179 2.31 -11.03 -10.62
CA ASN A 179 2.13 -12.22 -11.45
C ASN A 179 3.43 -13.02 -11.68
N ASN A 180 4.60 -12.39 -11.51
CA ASN A 180 5.89 -13.04 -11.76
C ASN A 180 6.72 -13.25 -10.48
N SER A 181 6.08 -13.33 -9.34
CA SER A 181 6.71 -13.47 -8.02
C SER A 181 5.94 -14.48 -7.16
N LYS A 182 6.51 -14.85 -6.00
CA LYS A 182 5.80 -15.68 -5.01
C LYS A 182 4.76 -14.81 -4.30
N THR A 183 3.60 -14.64 -4.91
CA THR A 183 2.48 -13.89 -4.36
C THR A 183 1.47 -14.83 -3.70
N TYR A 184 1.03 -14.52 -2.48
CA TYR A 184 -0.10 -15.17 -1.85
C TYR A 184 -1.40 -14.52 -2.35
N HIS A 185 -2.26 -15.31 -2.97
CA HIS A 185 -3.52 -14.86 -3.56
C HIS A 185 -4.63 -14.91 -2.51
N LEU A 186 -5.19 -13.75 -2.13
CA LEU A 186 -6.38 -13.69 -1.29
C LEU A 186 -7.61 -13.47 -2.17
N HIS A 187 -8.74 -14.01 -1.72
CA HIS A 187 -10.05 -13.80 -2.36
C HIS A 187 -11.03 -13.25 -1.33
N THR A 188 -11.87 -12.32 -1.72
CA THR A 188 -12.91 -11.76 -0.86
C THR A 188 -14.23 -11.63 -1.59
N SER A 189 -15.34 -11.73 -0.88
CA SER A 189 -16.67 -11.36 -1.40
C SER A 189 -16.95 -9.85 -1.31
N SER A 190 -16.09 -9.10 -0.62
CA SER A 190 -16.25 -7.66 -0.37
C SER A 190 -15.51 -6.79 -1.39
N PHE A 191 -15.64 -7.08 -2.70
CA PHE A 191 -14.93 -6.35 -3.75
C PHE A 191 -15.30 -4.86 -3.84
N GLN A 192 -16.44 -4.43 -3.29
CA GLN A 192 -16.77 -3.01 -3.14
C GLN A 192 -15.69 -2.24 -2.34
N ALA A 193 -14.97 -2.89 -1.43
CA ALA A 193 -13.85 -2.30 -0.69
C ALA A 193 -12.72 -1.79 -1.60
N PHE A 194 -12.61 -2.31 -2.82
CA PHE A 194 -11.60 -1.94 -3.82
C PHE A 194 -12.12 -0.97 -4.88
N THR A 195 -13.31 -0.38 -4.68
CA THR A 195 -13.85 0.62 -5.58
C THR A 195 -12.89 1.81 -5.69
N ASN A 196 -12.41 2.08 -6.89
CA ASN A 196 -11.52 3.19 -7.17
C ASN A 196 -12.33 4.40 -7.64
N TYR A 197 -12.36 5.45 -6.84
CA TYR A 197 -13.09 6.67 -7.16
C TYR A 197 -12.25 7.56 -8.09
N ASN A 198 -12.42 7.37 -9.41
CA ASN A 198 -11.67 8.10 -10.43
C ASN A 198 -12.26 9.46 -10.81
N ALA A 199 -13.48 9.79 -10.37
CA ALA A 199 -14.14 11.06 -10.67
C ALA A 199 -15.13 11.46 -9.57
N LEU A 200 -15.28 12.77 -9.34
CA LEU A 200 -16.31 13.36 -8.46
C LEU A 200 -17.76 13.05 -8.93
N GLU A 201 -17.93 12.53 -10.13
CA GLU A 201 -19.24 12.20 -10.73
C GLU A 201 -19.81 10.86 -10.27
N ASN A 202 -19.01 9.97 -9.70
CA ASN A 202 -19.48 8.68 -9.23
C ASN A 202 -19.63 8.67 -7.70
N HIS A 203 -20.81 9.11 -7.23
CA HIS A 203 -21.36 8.90 -5.89
C HIS A 203 -20.33 8.93 -4.74
N ILE A 204 -20.14 10.10 -4.17
CA ILE A 204 -19.60 10.19 -2.78
C ILE A 204 -20.63 9.49 -1.89
N PRO A 205 -20.26 8.42 -1.13
CA PRO A 205 -21.16 7.80 -0.19
C PRO A 205 -21.68 8.85 0.79
N GLY A 206 -23.00 9.06 0.85
CA GLY A 206 -23.63 10.00 1.75
C GLY A 206 -24.23 11.27 1.13
N LYS A 207 -24.06 11.56 -0.16
CA LYS A 207 -24.88 12.55 -0.86
C LYS A 207 -26.09 11.86 -1.47
N LYS A 208 -27.27 12.02 -0.84
CA LYS A 208 -28.56 11.77 -1.52
C LYS A 208 -28.65 12.75 -2.68
N SER A 209 -28.92 12.23 -3.87
CA SER A 209 -29.40 13.02 -5.01
C SER A 209 -30.71 13.67 -4.61
N ASP A 210 -30.75 14.99 -4.53
CA ASP A 210 -31.98 15.77 -4.50
C ASP A 210 -32.67 15.69 -5.86
#